data_c31f1e4d3339d4ab40afd60151fbef4d
#
_entry.id   c31f1e4d3339d4ab40afd60151fbef4d
#
_cell.length_a   1.000
_cell.length_b   1.000
_cell.length_c   1.000
_cell.angle_alpha   90.00
_cell.angle_beta   90.00
_cell.angle_gamma   90.00
#
_symmetry.space_group_name_H-M   'P 1'
#
loop_
_entity.id
_entity.type
_entity.pdbx_description
1 polymer ?
#
loop_
_entity_poly.entity_id
_entity_poly.type
_entity_poly.pdbx_seq_one_letter_code
_entity_poly.pdbx_strand_id
1 'polypeptide(L)'
;MKHHRLLVLPALLALAFSFGAAQAQGTPGTGSSVTGGQSAPAAQPGTGTRNTPQAKLARGDRKFVEHAAQGGLFEVQAGQLAVSRASNPQVKAYAQRLVDDHSKGNSELTQIANAKGVELPAAPKRSDRREIEKLGKKTGGDFDKEFVKNAVKDHKKDIKEFEKAAKDVKDPDLKAFAEKTLPVLHDHLAQAEALDKSRKNAAAMGASGK
;
A
#
# COMPACT_ATOMS: atom_id res chain seq x y z
N MET A 1 17.66 48.95 23.01
CA MET A 1 17.30 48.59 21.65
C MET A 1 16.11 47.63 21.73
N LYS A 2 14.97 48.00 21.16
CA LYS A 2 13.67 47.32 21.38
C LYS A 2 13.48 46.14 20.43
N HIS A 3 13.27 44.95 20.98
CA HIS A 3 12.97 43.72 20.21
C HIS A 3 11.48 43.67 19.90
N HIS A 4 11.12 43.79 18.63
CA HIS A 4 9.75 43.56 18.16
C HIS A 4 9.57 42.07 17.87
N ARG A 5 8.75 41.42 18.66
CA ARG A 5 8.26 40.04 18.41
C ARG A 5 7.05 40.17 17.46
N LEU A 6 7.20 39.68 16.23
CA LEU A 6 6.06 39.43 15.35
C LEU A 6 5.41 38.09 15.73
N LEU A 7 4.17 38.15 16.20
CA LEU A 7 3.27 37.03 16.38
C LEU A 7 2.59 36.75 15.03
N VAL A 8 2.91 35.61 14.44
CA VAL A 8 2.18 35.10 13.26
C VAL A 8 1.16 34.07 13.75
N LEU A 9 -0.12 34.41 13.68
CA LEU A 9 -1.22 33.47 13.89
C LEU A 9 -1.40 32.56 12.65
N PRO A 10 -1.61 31.26 12.80
CA PRO A 10 -2.07 30.41 11.71
C PRO A 10 -3.60 30.54 11.55
N ALA A 11 -4.06 30.88 10.36
CA ALA A 11 -5.46 30.85 9.98
C ALA A 11 -5.92 29.41 9.77
N LEU A 12 -6.85 28.94 10.60
CA LEU A 12 -7.59 27.71 10.40
C LEU A 12 -8.64 27.93 9.30
N LEU A 13 -8.46 27.25 8.16
CA LEU A 13 -9.47 27.18 7.11
C LEU A 13 -10.30 25.90 7.31
N ALA A 14 -11.50 26.03 7.87
CA ALA A 14 -12.47 24.96 8.00
C ALA A 14 -13.29 24.85 6.70
N LEU A 15 -13.11 23.78 5.92
CA LEU A 15 -14.01 23.42 4.83
C LEU A 15 -15.15 22.56 5.37
N ALA A 16 -16.35 23.13 5.42
CA ALA A 16 -17.59 22.42 5.70
C ALA A 16 -18.12 21.77 4.41
N PHE A 17 -18.17 20.45 4.35
CA PHE A 17 -18.89 19.72 3.31
C PHE A 17 -20.36 19.56 3.72
N SER A 18 -21.25 20.26 3.00
CA SER A 18 -22.71 20.11 3.13
C SER A 18 -23.18 18.91 2.31
N PHE A 19 -23.71 17.89 2.97
CA PHE A 19 -24.45 16.80 2.31
C PHE A 19 -25.87 17.27 2.03
N GLY A 20 -26.22 17.46 0.74
CA GLY A 20 -27.58 17.69 0.29
C GLY A 20 -28.34 16.37 0.13
N ALA A 21 -29.35 16.14 0.97
CA ALA A 21 -30.31 15.07 0.81
C ALA A 21 -31.43 15.52 -0.15
N ALA A 22 -31.55 14.89 -1.31
CA ALA A 22 -32.68 15.06 -2.22
C ALA A 22 -33.80 14.09 -1.83
N GLN A 23 -34.91 14.61 -1.31
CA GLN A 23 -36.15 13.86 -1.11
C GLN A 23 -37.02 14.01 -2.37
N ALA A 24 -37.38 12.91 -3.00
CA ALA A 24 -38.37 12.85 -4.05
C ALA A 24 -39.73 12.53 -3.41
N GLN A 25 -40.67 13.49 -3.48
CA GLN A 25 -42.06 13.29 -3.10
C GLN A 25 -42.82 12.73 -4.31
N GLY A 26 -43.40 11.55 -4.15
CA GLY A 26 -44.34 10.96 -5.09
C GLY A 26 -45.77 11.34 -4.78
N THR A 27 -46.50 11.84 -5.76
CA THR A 27 -47.95 12.10 -5.69
C THR A 27 -48.74 10.86 -6.13
N PRO A 28 -49.91 10.57 -5.54
CA PRO A 28 -50.75 9.47 -5.94
C PRO A 28 -51.73 9.90 -7.04
N GLY A 29 -51.76 9.15 -8.13
CA GLY A 29 -52.74 9.27 -9.22
C GLY A 29 -53.65 8.06 -9.28
N THR A 30 -54.94 8.31 -9.15
CA THR A 30 -56.07 7.37 -9.18
C THR A 30 -56.43 6.92 -10.60
N GLY A 31 -56.79 5.65 -10.73
CA GLY A 31 -57.95 5.19 -11.53
C GLY A 31 -57.70 4.79 -12.99
N SER A 32 -57.91 3.58 -13.36
CA SER A 32 -59.02 3.00 -14.10
C SER A 32 -58.69 1.63 -14.70
N SER A 33 -59.61 0.73 -14.46
CA SER A 33 -59.69 -0.63 -14.96
C SER A 33 -59.89 -0.67 -16.48
N VAL A 34 -59.20 -1.55 -17.20
CA VAL A 34 -59.73 -2.19 -18.44
C VAL A 34 -59.17 -3.61 -18.56
N THR A 35 -60.09 -4.51 -18.81
CA THR A 35 -60.06 -5.94 -19.06
C THR A 35 -59.18 -6.41 -20.21
N GLY A 36 -58.61 -7.59 -20.05
CA GLY A 36 -58.59 -8.63 -21.09
C GLY A 36 -57.31 -8.73 -21.93
N GLY A 37 -56.66 -9.88 -21.80
CA GLY A 37 -55.62 -10.30 -22.75
C GLY A 37 -54.64 -11.29 -22.14
N GLN A 38 -55.01 -12.60 -22.15
CA GLN A 38 -54.07 -13.68 -21.88
C GLN A 38 -53.00 -13.70 -22.98
N SER A 39 -51.72 -13.46 -22.59
CA SER A 39 -50.57 -13.80 -23.39
C SER A 39 -49.58 -14.51 -22.49
N ALA A 40 -49.10 -15.65 -22.98
CA ALA A 40 -48.18 -16.56 -22.36
C ALA A 40 -46.92 -15.87 -21.83
N PRO A 41 -46.31 -16.34 -20.72
CA PRO A 41 -45.08 -15.76 -20.20
C PRO A 41 -43.90 -16.11 -21.09
N ALA A 42 -43.32 -15.10 -21.72
CA ALA A 42 -42.00 -15.22 -22.32
C ALA A 42 -40.98 -15.56 -21.20
N ALA A 43 -40.27 -16.65 -21.41
CA ALA A 43 -39.17 -17.06 -20.55
C ALA A 43 -38.13 -15.95 -20.49
N GLN A 44 -38.00 -15.28 -19.33
CA GLN A 44 -36.87 -14.42 -19.03
C GLN A 44 -35.63 -15.32 -18.91
N PRO A 45 -34.54 -14.98 -19.62
CA PRO A 45 -33.27 -15.64 -19.36
C PRO A 45 -32.88 -15.28 -17.92
N GLY A 46 -32.98 -16.26 -17.05
CA GLY A 46 -32.49 -16.14 -15.67
C GLY A 46 -31.03 -15.72 -15.69
N THR A 47 -30.76 -14.52 -15.24
CA THR A 47 -29.41 -14.11 -14.79
C THR A 47 -29.08 -14.95 -13.58
N GLY A 48 -28.79 -16.22 -13.82
CA GLY A 48 -28.20 -17.10 -12.83
C GLY A 48 -26.81 -16.52 -12.49
N THR A 49 -26.74 -15.80 -11.40
CA THR A 49 -25.47 -15.55 -10.70
C THR A 49 -24.87 -16.93 -10.48
N ARG A 50 -23.98 -17.34 -11.39
CA ARG A 50 -23.19 -18.56 -11.20
C ARG A 50 -22.34 -18.31 -9.96
N ASN A 51 -22.81 -18.79 -8.83
CA ASN A 51 -21.99 -19.06 -7.65
C ASN A 51 -21.04 -20.18 -8.05
N THR A 52 -20.04 -19.87 -8.86
CA THR A 52 -18.91 -20.77 -9.08
C THR A 52 -18.23 -20.92 -7.71
N PRO A 53 -18.08 -22.16 -7.20
CA PRO A 53 -17.34 -22.36 -5.97
C PRO A 53 -15.97 -21.71 -6.16
N GLN A 54 -15.69 -20.69 -5.36
CA GLN A 54 -14.44 -19.95 -5.42
C GLN A 54 -13.32 -20.96 -5.14
N ALA A 55 -12.54 -21.30 -6.16
CA ALA A 55 -11.48 -22.31 -6.04
C ALA A 55 -10.51 -21.83 -4.96
N LYS A 56 -10.33 -22.65 -3.92
CA LYS A 56 -9.36 -22.35 -2.86
C LYS A 56 -8.00 -22.14 -3.48
N LEU A 57 -7.35 -21.02 -3.17
CA LEU A 57 -5.97 -20.76 -3.60
C LEU A 57 -5.05 -21.93 -3.26
N ALA A 58 -4.17 -22.29 -4.18
CA ALA A 58 -3.12 -23.26 -3.97
C ALA A 58 -2.26 -22.85 -2.76
N ARG A 59 -1.66 -23.83 -2.09
CA ARG A 59 -0.83 -23.57 -0.89
C ARG A 59 0.32 -22.58 -1.15
N GLY A 60 0.93 -22.66 -2.34
CA GLY A 60 1.99 -21.74 -2.77
C GLY A 60 1.49 -20.30 -2.92
N ASP A 61 0.36 -20.16 -3.60
CA ASP A 61 -0.29 -18.87 -3.84
C ASP A 61 -0.69 -18.19 -2.52
N ARG A 62 -1.27 -18.96 -1.60
CA ARG A 62 -1.61 -18.46 -0.26
C ARG A 62 -0.40 -17.98 0.53
N LYS A 63 0.73 -18.71 0.47
CA LYS A 63 1.98 -18.28 1.11
C LYS A 63 2.49 -16.98 0.51
N PHE A 64 2.46 -16.85 -0.82
CA PHE A 64 2.86 -15.62 -1.49
C PHE A 64 2.01 -14.44 -1.03
N VAL A 65 0.68 -14.57 -1.06
CA VAL A 65 -0.25 -13.53 -0.61
C VAL A 65 0.01 -13.09 0.83
N GLU A 66 0.19 -14.07 1.74
CA GLU A 66 0.50 -13.79 3.14
C GLU A 66 1.83 -13.04 3.31
N HIS A 67 2.87 -13.47 2.61
CA HIS A 67 4.19 -12.84 2.69
C HIS A 67 4.18 -11.44 2.08
N ALA A 68 3.58 -11.26 0.90
CA ALA A 68 3.47 -9.98 0.24
C ALA A 68 2.68 -8.95 1.09
N ALA A 69 1.57 -9.38 1.71
CA ALA A 69 0.79 -8.53 2.61
C ALA A 69 1.60 -8.10 3.84
N GLN A 70 2.30 -9.04 4.51
CA GLN A 70 3.10 -8.74 5.69
C GLN A 70 4.30 -7.84 5.37
N GLY A 71 4.99 -8.10 4.23
CA GLY A 71 6.09 -7.27 3.74
C GLY A 71 5.64 -5.85 3.41
N GLY A 72 4.56 -5.71 2.65
CA GLY A 72 4.02 -4.39 2.31
C GLY A 72 3.57 -3.58 3.53
N LEU A 73 2.99 -4.23 4.55
CA LEU A 73 2.66 -3.56 5.82
C LEU A 73 3.93 -3.12 6.58
N PHE A 74 4.98 -3.94 6.55
CA PHE A 74 6.27 -3.58 7.15
C PHE A 74 6.88 -2.36 6.47
N GLU A 75 6.94 -2.35 5.12
CA GLU A 75 7.53 -1.24 4.36
C GLU A 75 6.76 0.07 4.57
N VAL A 76 5.44 0.04 4.66
CA VAL A 76 4.64 1.23 4.98
C VAL A 76 4.98 1.75 6.38
N GLN A 77 5.04 0.90 7.40
CA GLN A 77 5.34 1.33 8.78
C GLN A 77 6.78 1.82 8.93
N ALA A 78 7.76 1.13 8.34
CA ALA A 78 9.15 1.55 8.34
C ALA A 78 9.35 2.87 7.58
N GLY A 79 8.67 3.02 6.44
CA GLY A 79 8.66 4.25 5.64
C GLY A 79 8.07 5.43 6.42
N GLN A 80 6.90 5.27 7.06
CA GLN A 80 6.28 6.30 7.90
C GLN A 80 7.19 6.75 9.04
N LEU A 81 7.86 5.80 9.69
CA LEU A 81 8.86 6.12 10.71
C LEU A 81 10.00 6.94 10.11
N ALA A 82 10.48 6.59 8.92
CA ALA A 82 11.57 7.30 8.26
C ALA A 82 11.15 8.70 7.74
N VAL A 83 9.92 8.86 7.23
CA VAL A 83 9.37 10.18 6.90
C VAL A 83 9.40 11.12 8.10
N SER A 84 9.12 10.61 9.30
CA SER A 84 9.11 11.43 10.51
C SER A 84 10.51 11.67 11.10
N ARG A 85 11.45 10.72 10.97
CA ARG A 85 12.71 10.69 11.73
C ARG A 85 13.98 10.87 10.92
N ALA A 86 13.95 10.64 9.62
CA ALA A 86 15.15 10.79 8.79
C ALA A 86 15.71 12.21 8.88
N SER A 87 17.02 12.32 9.03
CA SER A 87 17.74 13.58 9.04
C SER A 87 18.10 14.04 7.63
N ASN A 88 18.35 13.11 6.70
CA ASN A 88 18.66 13.40 5.31
C ASN A 88 17.39 13.59 4.49
N PRO A 89 17.20 14.76 3.81
CA PRO A 89 16.02 15.00 2.98
C PRO A 89 15.82 13.96 1.86
N GLN A 90 16.88 13.43 1.29
CA GLN A 90 16.78 12.40 0.24
C GLN A 90 16.27 11.07 0.81
N VAL A 91 16.69 10.69 2.02
CA VAL A 91 16.18 9.52 2.72
C VAL A 91 14.70 9.70 3.06
N LYS A 92 14.31 10.90 3.50
CA LYS A 92 12.90 11.23 3.76
C LYS A 92 12.04 11.14 2.50
N ALA A 93 12.50 11.67 1.37
CA ALA A 93 11.80 11.60 0.09
C ALA A 93 11.65 10.15 -0.40
N TYR A 94 12.72 9.35 -0.29
CA TYR A 94 12.68 7.92 -0.59
C TYR A 94 11.67 7.17 0.30
N ALA A 95 11.68 7.44 1.60
CA ALA A 95 10.74 6.85 2.54
C ALA A 95 9.28 7.18 2.20
N GLN A 96 8.98 8.42 1.80
CA GLN A 96 7.64 8.80 1.35
C GLN A 96 7.22 8.00 0.12
N ARG A 97 8.11 7.86 -0.86
CA ARG A 97 7.83 7.03 -2.03
C ARG A 97 7.53 5.57 -1.67
N LEU A 98 8.28 4.97 -0.73
CA LEU A 98 7.98 3.64 -0.23
C LEU A 98 6.57 3.55 0.37
N VAL A 99 6.19 4.54 1.20
CA VAL A 99 4.84 4.59 1.80
C VAL A 99 3.77 4.63 0.71
N ASP A 100 3.92 5.48 -0.29
CA ASP A 100 2.92 5.67 -1.34
C ASP A 100 2.78 4.40 -2.21
N ASP A 101 3.89 3.86 -2.70
CA ASP A 101 3.89 2.72 -3.61
C ASP A 101 3.45 1.43 -2.89
N HIS A 102 3.93 1.16 -1.67
CA HIS A 102 3.52 -0.02 -0.90
C HIS A 102 2.08 0.08 -0.38
N SER A 103 1.59 1.27 -0.05
CA SER A 103 0.17 1.45 0.31
C SER A 103 -0.75 1.12 -0.87
N LYS A 104 -0.38 1.55 -2.07
CA LYS A 104 -1.11 1.22 -3.30
C LYS A 104 -1.07 -0.28 -3.59
N GLY A 105 0.11 -0.90 -3.50
CA GLY A 105 0.27 -2.35 -3.67
C GLY A 105 -0.55 -3.16 -2.66
N ASN A 106 -0.54 -2.76 -1.38
CA ASN A 106 -1.34 -3.39 -0.33
C ASN A 106 -2.85 -3.30 -0.60
N SER A 107 -3.32 -2.15 -1.11
CA SER A 107 -4.72 -1.97 -1.49
C SER A 107 -5.12 -2.90 -2.64
N GLU A 108 -4.28 -3.00 -3.67
CA GLU A 108 -4.51 -3.91 -4.80
C GLU A 108 -4.52 -5.38 -4.35
N LEU A 109 -3.54 -5.80 -3.55
CA LEU A 109 -3.48 -7.16 -3.01
C LEU A 109 -4.71 -7.48 -2.14
N THR A 110 -5.19 -6.51 -1.37
CA THR A 110 -6.41 -6.65 -0.57
C THR A 110 -7.64 -6.90 -1.45
N GLN A 111 -7.77 -6.18 -2.57
CA GLN A 111 -8.86 -6.40 -3.52
C GLN A 111 -8.80 -7.82 -4.12
N ILE A 112 -7.61 -8.26 -4.55
CA ILE A 112 -7.40 -9.61 -5.07
C ILE A 112 -7.74 -10.67 -4.02
N ALA A 113 -7.26 -10.51 -2.79
CA ALA A 113 -7.50 -11.46 -1.70
C ALA A 113 -9.00 -11.55 -1.34
N ASN A 114 -9.68 -10.39 -1.23
CA ASN A 114 -11.11 -10.34 -0.96
C ASN A 114 -11.94 -11.04 -2.05
N ALA A 115 -11.60 -10.79 -3.33
CA ALA A 115 -12.26 -11.46 -4.45
C ALA A 115 -12.08 -12.99 -4.41
N LYS A 116 -11.06 -13.48 -3.71
CA LYS A 116 -10.75 -14.91 -3.56
C LYS A 116 -11.13 -15.48 -2.18
N GLY A 117 -11.77 -14.68 -1.33
CA GLY A 117 -12.17 -15.10 0.02
C GLY A 117 -10.97 -15.42 0.92
N VAL A 118 -9.84 -14.75 0.71
CA VAL A 118 -8.64 -14.90 1.52
C VAL A 118 -8.49 -13.73 2.47
N GLU A 119 -8.42 -14.02 3.75
CA GLU A 119 -8.13 -13.03 4.78
C GLU A 119 -6.62 -12.73 4.81
N LEU A 120 -6.27 -11.44 4.79
CA LEU A 120 -4.89 -10.98 4.88
C LEU A 120 -4.49 -10.70 6.33
N PRO A 121 -3.19 -10.84 6.66
CA PRO A 121 -2.66 -10.40 7.95
C PRO A 121 -2.90 -8.90 8.14
N ALA A 122 -3.39 -8.51 9.32
CA ALA A 122 -3.63 -7.12 9.69
C ALA A 122 -2.37 -6.38 10.19
N ALA A 123 -1.24 -7.09 10.34
CA ALA A 123 0.01 -6.54 10.86
C ALA A 123 1.24 -7.24 10.27
N PRO A 124 2.39 -6.58 10.25
CA PRO A 124 3.67 -7.19 9.89
C PRO A 124 4.01 -8.36 10.83
N LYS A 125 4.92 -9.22 10.40
CA LYS A 125 5.47 -10.31 11.25
C LYS A 125 6.07 -9.74 12.55
N ARG A 126 6.09 -10.56 13.59
CA ARG A 126 6.69 -10.17 14.88
C ARG A 126 8.16 -9.79 14.75
N SER A 127 8.93 -10.45 13.86
CA SER A 127 10.31 -10.09 13.54
C SER A 127 10.41 -8.67 13.01
N ASP A 128 9.55 -8.31 12.06
CA ASP A 128 9.55 -7.06 11.34
C ASP A 128 9.15 -5.90 12.26
N ARG A 129 8.15 -6.11 13.13
CA ARG A 129 7.82 -5.15 14.20
C ARG A 129 8.99 -4.86 15.14
N ARG A 130 9.77 -5.90 15.52
CA ARG A 130 10.98 -5.72 16.31
C ARG A 130 12.08 -4.95 15.55
N GLU A 131 12.15 -5.12 14.25
CA GLU A 131 13.07 -4.37 13.40
C GLU A 131 12.69 -2.87 13.39
N ILE A 132 11.41 -2.54 13.21
CA ILE A 132 10.89 -1.16 13.32
C ILE A 132 11.19 -0.57 14.72
N GLU A 133 10.97 -1.32 15.78
CA GLU A 133 11.29 -0.88 17.17
C GLU A 133 12.78 -0.58 17.34
N LYS A 134 13.67 -1.43 16.81
CA LYS A 134 15.13 -1.22 16.85
C LYS A 134 15.54 0.00 16.04
N LEU A 135 14.97 0.17 14.86
CA LEU A 135 15.18 1.33 14.01
C LEU A 135 14.73 2.61 14.73
N GLY A 136 13.57 2.58 15.39
CA GLY A 136 13.03 3.70 16.15
C GLY A 136 13.87 4.16 17.34
N LYS A 137 14.84 3.35 17.78
CA LYS A 137 15.80 3.75 18.83
C LYS A 137 17.00 4.53 18.30
N LYS A 138 17.17 4.60 16.99
CA LYS A 138 18.26 5.33 16.33
C LYS A 138 17.83 6.76 16.01
N THR A 139 18.80 7.65 15.85
CA THR A 139 18.58 9.07 15.52
C THR A 139 19.60 9.57 14.50
N GLY A 140 19.29 10.68 13.83
CA GLY A 140 20.22 11.36 12.93
C GLY A 140 20.77 10.45 11.83
N GLY A 141 22.03 10.59 11.53
CA GLY A 141 22.71 9.80 10.48
C GLY A 141 22.74 8.29 10.74
N ASP A 142 22.69 7.85 12.01
CA ASP A 142 22.62 6.42 12.36
C ASP A 142 21.26 5.82 12.02
N PHE A 143 20.18 6.61 12.18
CA PHE A 143 18.85 6.22 11.72
C PHE A 143 18.83 6.07 10.19
N ASP A 144 19.27 7.10 9.48
CA ASP A 144 19.31 7.11 8.01
C ASP A 144 20.12 5.94 7.45
N LYS A 145 21.27 5.68 8.05
CA LYS A 145 22.13 4.55 7.69
C LYS A 145 21.42 3.21 7.83
N GLU A 146 20.81 2.97 8.97
CA GLU A 146 20.17 1.68 9.25
C GLU A 146 18.92 1.49 8.37
N PHE A 147 18.11 2.54 8.21
CA PHE A 147 16.93 2.50 7.34
C PHE A 147 17.30 2.14 5.90
N VAL A 148 18.25 2.85 5.29
CA VAL A 148 18.68 2.59 3.92
C VAL A 148 19.29 1.20 3.77
N LYS A 149 20.11 0.76 4.73
CA LYS A 149 20.68 -0.60 4.74
C LYS A 149 19.61 -1.68 4.79
N ASN A 150 18.59 -1.49 5.63
CA ASN A 150 17.48 -2.42 5.74
C ASN A 150 16.68 -2.43 4.44
N ALA A 151 16.37 -1.27 3.87
CA ALA A 151 15.68 -1.18 2.58
C ALA A 151 16.41 -1.93 1.45
N VAL A 152 17.73 -1.79 1.33
CA VAL A 152 18.53 -2.58 0.35
C VAL A 152 18.40 -4.08 0.58
N LYS A 153 18.46 -4.52 1.83
CA LYS A 153 18.39 -5.95 2.18
C LYS A 153 17.00 -6.52 1.88
N ASP A 154 15.96 -5.79 2.27
CA ASP A 154 14.59 -6.27 2.18
C ASP A 154 14.11 -6.28 0.73
N HIS A 155 14.36 -5.23 -0.05
CA HIS A 155 14.04 -5.22 -1.49
C HIS A 155 14.78 -6.31 -2.29
N LYS A 156 16.05 -6.64 -1.95
CA LYS A 156 16.75 -7.78 -2.57
C LYS A 156 16.08 -9.12 -2.29
N LYS A 157 15.49 -9.27 -1.12
CA LYS A 157 14.75 -10.47 -0.75
C LYS A 157 13.39 -10.50 -1.44
N ASP A 158 12.67 -9.38 -1.43
CA ASP A 158 11.34 -9.30 -1.99
C ASP A 158 11.35 -9.45 -3.52
N ILE A 159 12.33 -8.89 -4.23
CA ILE A 159 12.52 -9.14 -5.66
C ILE A 159 12.61 -10.63 -5.96
N LYS A 160 13.44 -11.38 -5.23
CA LYS A 160 13.55 -12.84 -5.42
C LYS A 160 12.24 -13.58 -5.15
N GLU A 161 11.48 -13.15 -4.15
CA GLU A 161 10.19 -13.73 -3.82
C GLU A 161 9.15 -13.44 -4.91
N PHE A 162 9.11 -12.20 -5.41
CA PHE A 162 8.21 -11.80 -6.47
C PHE A 162 8.58 -12.39 -7.83
N GLU A 163 9.87 -12.53 -8.16
CA GLU A 163 10.33 -13.26 -9.34
C GLU A 163 9.92 -14.74 -9.31
N LYS A 164 10.01 -15.36 -8.13
CA LYS A 164 9.53 -16.74 -7.94
C LYS A 164 8.01 -16.79 -8.09
N ALA A 165 7.29 -15.86 -7.51
CA ALA A 165 5.82 -15.80 -7.61
C ALA A 165 5.35 -15.61 -9.06
N ALA A 166 5.98 -14.72 -9.82
CA ALA A 166 5.69 -14.50 -11.23
C ALA A 166 5.84 -15.77 -12.09
N LYS A 167 6.69 -16.74 -11.66
CA LYS A 167 6.88 -18.03 -12.35
C LYS A 167 5.93 -19.11 -11.84
N ASP A 168 5.78 -19.22 -10.52
CA ASP A 168 5.26 -20.44 -9.88
C ASP A 168 3.80 -20.32 -9.42
N VAL A 169 3.30 -19.10 -9.18
CA VAL A 169 1.92 -18.83 -8.76
C VAL A 169 0.95 -19.30 -9.82
N LYS A 170 -0.11 -20.00 -9.40
CA LYS A 170 -1.11 -20.60 -10.30
C LYS A 170 -2.29 -19.65 -10.57
N ASP A 171 -2.61 -18.81 -9.60
CA ASP A 171 -3.67 -17.83 -9.73
C ASP A 171 -3.24 -16.70 -10.66
N PRO A 172 -4.00 -16.40 -11.73
CA PRO A 172 -3.59 -15.43 -12.74
C PRO A 172 -3.54 -13.99 -12.21
N ASP A 173 -4.42 -13.61 -11.27
CA ASP A 173 -4.44 -12.25 -10.72
C ASP A 173 -3.23 -12.02 -9.80
N LEU A 174 -2.86 -13.02 -9.01
CA LEU A 174 -1.67 -12.98 -8.16
C LEU A 174 -0.39 -12.99 -8.98
N LYS A 175 -0.37 -13.73 -10.10
CA LYS A 175 0.75 -13.71 -11.03
C LYS A 175 0.93 -12.34 -11.66
N ALA A 176 -0.15 -11.75 -12.17
CA ALA A 176 -0.15 -10.41 -12.73
C ALA A 176 0.26 -9.35 -11.70
N PHE A 177 -0.20 -9.47 -10.45
CA PHE A 177 0.23 -8.63 -9.35
C PHE A 177 1.74 -8.72 -9.11
N ALA A 178 2.31 -9.92 -9.08
CA ALA A 178 3.74 -10.13 -8.91
C ALA A 178 4.56 -9.51 -10.06
N GLU A 179 4.15 -9.76 -11.30
CA GLU A 179 4.81 -9.23 -12.50
C GLU A 179 4.76 -7.69 -12.54
N LYS A 180 3.63 -7.09 -12.19
CA LYS A 180 3.45 -5.63 -12.15
C LYS A 180 4.25 -4.96 -11.04
N THR A 181 4.44 -5.64 -9.90
CA THR A 181 5.13 -5.08 -8.73
C THR A 181 6.65 -5.13 -8.90
N LEU A 182 7.20 -6.10 -9.63
CA LEU A 182 8.64 -6.28 -9.81
C LEU A 182 9.39 -5.02 -10.27
N PRO A 183 8.97 -4.27 -11.31
CA PRO A 183 9.68 -3.05 -11.71
C PRO A 183 9.70 -1.99 -10.59
N VAL A 184 8.64 -1.88 -9.79
CA VAL A 184 8.61 -0.95 -8.65
C VAL A 184 9.63 -1.35 -7.59
N LEU A 185 9.74 -2.64 -7.26
CA LEU A 185 10.72 -3.14 -6.30
C LEU A 185 12.16 -2.93 -6.80
N HIS A 186 12.43 -3.11 -8.10
CA HIS A 186 13.73 -2.81 -8.70
C HIS A 186 14.09 -1.32 -8.60
N ASP A 187 13.14 -0.43 -8.86
CA ASP A 187 13.32 1.01 -8.72
C ASP A 187 13.62 1.42 -7.28
N HIS A 188 12.90 0.84 -6.32
CA HIS A 188 13.15 1.07 -4.89
C HIS A 188 14.56 0.60 -4.49
N LEU A 189 14.97 -0.59 -4.93
CA LEU A 189 16.31 -1.11 -4.67
C LEU A 189 17.39 -0.19 -5.25
N ALA A 190 17.25 0.22 -6.51
CA ALA A 190 18.22 1.10 -7.16
C ALA A 190 18.38 2.43 -6.41
N GLN A 191 17.28 3.03 -5.94
CA GLN A 191 17.33 4.25 -5.14
C GLN A 191 17.97 4.04 -3.77
N ALA A 192 17.63 2.95 -3.07
CA ALA A 192 18.26 2.61 -1.80
C ALA A 192 19.77 2.40 -1.93
N GLU A 193 20.22 1.70 -2.98
CA GLU A 193 21.65 1.49 -3.25
C GLU A 193 22.37 2.80 -3.59
N ALA A 194 21.74 3.70 -4.33
CA ALA A 194 22.28 5.03 -4.62
C ALA A 194 22.45 5.87 -3.33
N LEU A 195 21.46 5.84 -2.45
CA LEU A 195 21.52 6.51 -1.14
C LEU A 195 22.62 5.91 -0.25
N ASP A 196 22.77 4.60 -0.21
CA ASP A 196 23.82 3.94 0.57
C ASP A 196 25.22 4.29 0.05
N LYS A 197 25.41 4.33 -1.27
CA LYS A 197 26.66 4.72 -1.93
C LYS A 197 27.00 6.18 -1.64
N SER A 198 26.04 7.09 -1.80
CA SER A 198 26.22 8.53 -1.53
C SER A 198 26.67 8.77 -0.10
N ARG A 199 26.00 8.14 0.86
CA ARG A 199 26.34 8.22 2.29
C ARG A 199 27.75 7.70 2.58
N LYS A 200 28.16 6.56 1.99
CA LYS A 200 29.51 6.00 2.17
C LYS A 200 30.58 6.94 1.62
N ASN A 201 30.33 7.55 0.47
CA ASN A 201 31.24 8.52 -0.12
C ASN A 201 31.42 9.77 0.76
N ALA A 202 30.31 10.31 1.29
CA ALA A 202 30.35 11.46 2.19
C ALA A 202 31.13 11.15 3.48
N ALA A 203 30.96 9.95 4.04
CA ALA A 203 31.70 9.50 5.22
C ALA A 203 33.21 9.36 4.95
N ALA A 204 33.59 8.85 3.79
CA ALA A 204 34.99 8.70 3.36
C ALA A 204 35.66 10.07 3.19
N MET A 205 34.99 11.03 2.57
CA MET A 205 35.52 12.41 2.40
C MET A 205 35.69 13.11 3.73
N GLY A 206 34.75 12.95 4.67
CA GLY A 206 34.87 13.53 6.01
C GLY A 206 35.97 12.92 6.87
N ALA A 207 36.37 11.66 6.61
CA ALA A 207 37.45 10.99 7.31
C ALA A 207 38.85 11.40 6.77
N SER A 208 38.95 11.80 5.50
CA SER A 208 40.23 12.19 4.84
C SER A 208 40.61 13.66 5.09
N GLY A 209 39.72 14.45 5.71
CA GLY A 209 39.93 15.88 5.99
C GLY A 209 40.34 16.19 7.44
N LYS A 210 40.69 15.19 8.24
CA LYS A 210 41.27 15.34 9.57
C LYS A 210 42.72 14.87 9.59
#